data_b4c96867b06c0ce14ce21cc8e58f928d
#
_entry.id   b4c96867b06c0ce14ce21cc8e58f928d
#
_cell.length_a   1.000
_cell.length_b   1.000
_cell.length_c   1.000
_cell.angle_alpha   90.00
_cell.angle_beta   90.00
_cell.angle_gamma   90.00
#
_symmetry.space_group_name_H-M   'P 1'
#
loop_
_entity.id
_entity.type
_entity.pdbx_description
1 polymer ?
#
loop_
_entity_poly.entity_id
_entity_poly.type
_entity_poly.pdbx_seq_one_letter_code
_entity_poly.pdbx_strand_id
1 'polypeptide(L)'
;LVCQYQNDRLEPHVPVDRLDPYIQDALDLIEFANGPVDSEWGQLRADMGHPAPFGLEFIAIGNEQWGPEYVERLQPFVEAIRKAYPEIKIVGSSGPNSEGKDFDYLWPEMRRLKADLVDEHFYRPADWFLSQGARYDNYDRKGPKVFAGEYACHIKNKKWNHFYPALLEAAFMTGLERNADIVQMATYAPLFAHVEGWQWRPDMIWFDNLRSMPTASYYVQQLYAANKGTQVVPLTMDKKPLTGAEGQNGLFAVLSGMPMRHSMW
;
A
#
# COMPACT_ATOMS: atom_id res chain seq x y z
N LEU A 1 -6.93 13.78 -10.16
CA LEU A 1 -5.46 13.66 -10.21
C LEU A 1 -5.11 12.64 -11.28
N VAL A 2 -4.43 13.04 -12.32
CA VAL A 2 -4.06 12.16 -13.42
C VAL A 2 -2.75 11.46 -13.06
N CYS A 3 -2.71 10.13 -13.23
CA CYS A 3 -1.49 9.35 -13.08
C CYS A 3 -0.45 9.85 -14.10
N GLN A 4 0.74 10.22 -13.63
CA GLN A 4 1.82 10.75 -14.48
C GLN A 4 2.51 9.68 -15.35
N TYR A 5 2.10 8.43 -15.24
CA TYR A 5 2.81 7.28 -15.79
C TYR A 5 2.21 6.76 -17.10
N GLN A 6 2.01 7.60 -18.11
CA GLN A 6 1.70 7.07 -19.45
C GLN A 6 2.60 7.68 -20.51
N ASN A 7 3.48 6.84 -21.07
CA ASN A 7 4.18 7.01 -22.34
C ASN A 7 5.12 8.22 -22.47
N ASP A 8 6.02 8.44 -21.52
CA ASP A 8 7.08 9.47 -21.59
C ASP A 8 6.57 10.90 -21.89
N ARG A 9 5.27 11.13 -21.78
CA ARG A 9 4.66 12.45 -21.91
C ARG A 9 4.18 12.89 -20.55
N LEU A 10 4.72 14.00 -20.08
CA LEU A 10 4.18 14.76 -18.96
C LEU A 10 2.77 15.19 -19.35
N GLU A 11 1.75 14.53 -18.79
CA GLU A 11 0.39 15.02 -18.92
C GLU A 11 0.28 16.36 -18.18
N PRO A 12 -0.43 17.34 -18.75
CA PRO A 12 -0.56 18.65 -18.12
C PRO A 12 -1.29 18.49 -16.79
N HIS A 13 -0.68 18.94 -15.71
CA HIS A 13 -1.34 19.02 -14.41
C HIS A 13 -2.45 20.08 -14.44
N VAL A 14 -3.54 19.80 -13.73
CA VAL A 14 -4.54 20.83 -13.47
C VAL A 14 -3.89 21.98 -12.68
N PRO A 15 -4.02 23.22 -13.11
CA PRO A 15 -3.55 24.38 -12.35
C PRO A 15 -4.12 24.41 -10.93
N VAL A 16 -3.33 24.84 -9.96
CA VAL A 16 -3.72 24.82 -8.54
C VAL A 16 -5.00 25.65 -8.30
N ASP A 17 -5.16 26.77 -9.01
CA ASP A 17 -6.34 27.65 -8.95
C ASP A 17 -7.61 27.04 -9.59
N ARG A 18 -7.52 25.84 -10.13
CA ARG A 18 -8.64 25.08 -10.74
C ARG A 18 -8.89 23.74 -10.07
N LEU A 19 -8.39 23.53 -8.86
CA LEU A 19 -8.53 22.26 -8.15
C LEU A 19 -9.90 22.09 -7.45
N ASP A 20 -10.63 23.17 -7.23
CA ASP A 20 -11.89 23.15 -6.47
C ASP A 20 -12.88 22.04 -6.90
N PRO A 21 -13.17 21.82 -8.19
CA PRO A 21 -14.07 20.73 -8.60
C PRO A 21 -13.57 19.35 -8.18
N TYR A 22 -12.26 19.10 -8.30
CA TYR A 22 -11.65 17.80 -7.95
C TYR A 22 -11.58 17.60 -6.43
N ILE A 23 -11.40 18.67 -5.68
CA ILE A 23 -11.49 18.65 -4.22
C ILE A 23 -12.92 18.31 -3.79
N GLN A 24 -13.91 18.94 -4.45
CA GLN A 24 -15.32 18.63 -4.20
C GLN A 24 -15.63 17.17 -4.52
N ASP A 25 -15.18 16.63 -5.65
CA ASP A 25 -15.35 15.21 -5.99
C ASP A 25 -14.79 14.28 -4.89
N ALA A 26 -13.67 14.65 -4.26
CA ALA A 26 -13.11 13.87 -3.16
C ALA A 26 -13.98 13.94 -1.90
N LEU A 27 -14.57 15.10 -1.59
CA LEU A 27 -15.51 15.25 -0.48
C LEU A 27 -16.82 14.49 -0.75
N ASP A 28 -17.34 14.58 -1.96
CA ASP A 28 -18.54 13.88 -2.40
C ASP A 28 -18.35 12.35 -2.34
N LEU A 29 -17.16 11.85 -2.69
CA LEU A 29 -16.83 10.44 -2.54
C LEU A 29 -16.89 9.99 -1.07
N ILE A 30 -16.38 10.80 -0.14
CA ILE A 30 -16.45 10.49 1.29
C ILE A 30 -17.90 10.52 1.78
N GLU A 31 -18.69 11.52 1.36
CA GLU A 31 -20.12 11.59 1.68
C GLU A 31 -20.88 10.40 1.08
N PHE A 32 -20.61 10.03 -0.17
CA PHE A 32 -21.21 8.85 -0.77
C PHE A 32 -20.92 7.59 0.05
N ALA A 33 -19.68 7.41 0.49
CA ALA A 33 -19.29 6.23 1.25
C ALA A 33 -19.85 6.22 2.67
N ASN A 34 -19.87 7.35 3.36
CA ASN A 34 -20.10 7.42 4.80
C ASN A 34 -21.28 8.31 5.21
N GLY A 35 -21.76 9.18 4.32
CA GLY A 35 -22.80 10.14 4.62
C GLY A 35 -24.13 9.50 5.02
N PRO A 36 -24.97 10.19 5.79
CA PRO A 36 -26.30 9.72 6.16
C PRO A 36 -27.23 9.67 4.95
N VAL A 37 -28.29 8.88 5.02
CA VAL A 37 -29.23 8.66 3.89
C VAL A 37 -30.04 9.91 3.50
N ASP A 38 -30.05 10.94 4.31
CA ASP A 38 -30.68 12.23 4.04
C ASP A 38 -29.72 13.27 3.47
N SER A 39 -28.45 12.93 3.27
CA SER A 39 -27.51 13.74 2.51
C SER A 39 -27.58 13.42 1.03
N GLU A 40 -27.10 14.31 0.16
CA GLU A 40 -27.18 14.14 -1.29
C GLU A 40 -26.55 12.84 -1.78
N TRP A 41 -25.30 12.59 -1.45
CA TRP A 41 -24.57 11.41 -1.89
C TRP A 41 -24.91 10.16 -1.06
N GLY A 42 -25.26 10.32 0.22
CA GLY A 42 -25.78 9.23 1.05
C GLY A 42 -27.13 8.71 0.57
N GLN A 43 -28.01 9.59 0.07
CA GLN A 43 -29.27 9.21 -0.58
C GLN A 43 -29.01 8.39 -1.84
N LEU A 44 -28.11 8.87 -2.71
CA LEU A 44 -27.75 8.12 -3.93
C LEU A 44 -27.23 6.72 -3.60
N ARG A 45 -26.36 6.57 -2.60
CA ARG A 45 -25.90 5.25 -2.12
C ARG A 45 -27.08 4.37 -1.68
N ALA A 46 -28.03 4.94 -0.93
CA ALA A 46 -29.21 4.22 -0.47
C ALA A 46 -30.11 3.77 -1.61
N ASP A 47 -30.32 4.65 -2.62
CA ASP A 47 -31.10 4.33 -3.82
C ASP A 47 -30.45 3.24 -4.68
N MET A 48 -29.13 3.09 -4.62
CA MET A 48 -28.37 1.99 -5.21
C MET A 48 -28.46 0.67 -4.41
N GLY A 49 -29.22 0.64 -3.32
CA GLY A 49 -29.45 -0.55 -2.51
C GLY A 49 -28.52 -0.68 -1.29
N HIS A 50 -27.74 0.36 -0.98
CA HIS A 50 -26.77 0.36 0.13
C HIS A 50 -27.09 1.47 1.17
N PRO A 51 -28.16 1.36 1.97
CA PRO A 51 -28.54 2.41 2.93
C PRO A 51 -27.52 2.59 4.06
N ALA A 52 -26.82 1.51 4.47
CA ALA A 52 -25.78 1.60 5.49
C ALA A 52 -24.48 2.21 4.93
N PRO A 53 -23.76 3.04 5.73
CA PRO A 53 -22.42 3.52 5.36
C PRO A 53 -21.44 2.36 5.08
N PHE A 54 -20.51 2.57 4.15
CA PHE A 54 -19.48 1.59 3.85
C PHE A 54 -18.34 1.58 4.88
N GLY A 55 -18.23 2.60 5.72
CA GLY A 55 -17.18 2.71 6.71
C GLY A 55 -15.81 3.01 6.11
N LEU A 56 -15.75 3.92 5.14
CA LEU A 56 -14.51 4.40 4.57
C LEU A 56 -13.66 5.07 5.66
N GLU A 57 -12.44 4.57 5.85
CA GLU A 57 -11.49 5.11 6.84
C GLU A 57 -10.33 5.86 6.20
N PHE A 58 -9.99 5.54 4.95
CA PHE A 58 -8.81 6.05 4.26
C PHE A 58 -9.16 6.60 2.89
N ILE A 59 -8.49 7.68 2.50
CA ILE A 59 -8.50 8.17 1.13
C ILE A 59 -7.07 8.39 0.64
N ALA A 60 -6.75 7.84 -0.53
CA ALA A 60 -5.47 8.06 -1.20
C ALA A 60 -5.63 9.18 -2.24
N ILE A 61 -4.77 10.20 -2.15
CA ILE A 61 -4.79 11.33 -3.07
C ILE A 61 -3.58 11.24 -3.99
N GLY A 62 -3.82 10.73 -5.19
CA GLY A 62 -2.80 10.45 -6.20
C GLY A 62 -2.31 9.00 -6.16
N ASN A 63 -1.65 8.58 -7.24
CA ASN A 63 -1.01 7.29 -7.40
C ASN A 63 0.35 7.49 -8.08
N GLU A 64 1.42 7.02 -7.47
CA GLU A 64 2.80 7.16 -7.97
C GLU A 64 3.20 8.59 -8.37
N GLN A 65 2.55 9.59 -7.85
CA GLN A 65 2.87 10.99 -8.15
C GLN A 65 4.11 11.44 -7.40
N TRP A 66 4.87 12.34 -8.00
CA TRP A 66 6.14 12.81 -7.47
C TRP A 66 6.37 14.30 -7.70
N GLY A 67 7.44 14.82 -7.11
CA GLY A 67 7.91 16.20 -7.30
C GLY A 67 7.13 17.26 -6.52
N PRO A 68 7.59 18.51 -6.58
CA PRO A 68 6.96 19.64 -5.94
C PRO A 68 5.52 19.88 -6.43
N GLU A 69 5.27 19.64 -7.70
CA GLU A 69 3.95 19.82 -8.33
C GLU A 69 2.89 18.92 -7.72
N TYR A 70 3.25 17.72 -7.28
CA TYR A 70 2.35 16.86 -6.53
C TYR A 70 2.04 17.45 -5.16
N VAL A 71 3.05 17.88 -4.43
CA VAL A 71 2.91 18.43 -3.07
C VAL A 71 2.04 19.68 -3.06
N GLU A 72 2.24 20.59 -4.03
CA GLU A 72 1.42 21.80 -4.18
C GLU A 72 -0.07 21.47 -4.38
N ARG A 73 -0.37 20.40 -5.12
CA ARG A 73 -1.75 19.99 -5.40
C ARG A 73 -2.35 19.14 -4.30
N LEU A 74 -1.55 18.36 -3.61
CA LEU A 74 -2.00 17.53 -2.49
C LEU A 74 -2.45 18.39 -1.31
N GLN A 75 -1.75 19.49 -1.03
CA GLN A 75 -2.01 20.31 0.15
C GLN A 75 -3.46 20.82 0.24
N PRO A 76 -4.08 21.42 -0.80
CA PRO A 76 -5.49 21.85 -0.74
C PRO A 76 -6.47 20.70 -0.47
N PHE A 77 -6.23 19.49 -1.00
CA PHE A 77 -7.05 18.33 -0.68
C PHE A 77 -6.95 17.95 0.79
N VAL A 78 -5.73 17.90 1.33
CA VAL A 78 -5.50 17.60 2.75
C VAL A 78 -6.23 18.58 3.64
N GLU A 79 -6.14 19.88 3.35
CA GLU A 79 -6.79 20.94 4.11
C GLU A 79 -8.33 20.82 4.06
N ALA A 80 -8.89 20.59 2.88
CA ALA A 80 -10.34 20.47 2.69
C ALA A 80 -10.91 19.22 3.38
N ILE A 81 -10.25 18.05 3.18
CA ILE A 81 -10.69 16.80 3.78
C ILE A 81 -10.60 16.86 5.30
N ARG A 82 -9.50 17.35 5.87
CA ARG A 82 -9.36 17.47 7.33
C ARG A 82 -10.34 18.45 7.96
N LYS A 83 -10.78 19.46 7.20
CA LYS A 83 -11.80 20.41 7.65
C LYS A 83 -13.20 19.79 7.66
N ALA A 84 -13.55 19.03 6.62
CA ALA A 84 -14.89 18.46 6.44
C ALA A 84 -15.05 17.09 7.14
N TYR A 85 -14.02 16.26 7.11
CA TYR A 85 -14.02 14.87 7.59
C TYR A 85 -12.72 14.58 8.37
N PRO A 86 -12.54 15.12 9.58
CA PRO A 86 -11.30 14.99 10.35
C PRO A 86 -10.97 13.55 10.76
N GLU A 87 -11.94 12.65 10.73
CA GLU A 87 -11.77 11.21 11.02
C GLU A 87 -11.16 10.42 9.85
N ILE A 88 -11.24 10.95 8.62
CA ILE A 88 -10.71 10.28 7.44
C ILE A 88 -9.19 10.41 7.41
N LYS A 89 -8.52 9.27 7.30
CA LYS A 89 -7.08 9.18 7.20
C LYS A 89 -6.61 9.38 5.76
N ILE A 90 -5.57 10.17 5.60
CA ILE A 90 -5.02 10.54 4.29
C ILE A 90 -3.80 9.67 4.00
N VAL A 91 -3.80 9.04 2.83
CA VAL A 91 -2.67 8.32 2.27
C VAL A 91 -2.03 9.20 1.20
N GLY A 92 -0.76 9.55 1.38
CA GLY A 92 0.04 10.28 0.40
C GLY A 92 1.02 9.35 -0.31
N SER A 93 1.46 9.73 -1.51
CA SER A 93 2.39 8.95 -2.31
C SER A 93 3.85 9.29 -1.98
N SER A 94 4.72 8.28 -1.95
CA SER A 94 6.19 8.46 -1.95
C SER A 94 6.79 8.44 -3.36
N GLY A 95 5.96 8.47 -4.39
CA GLY A 95 6.36 8.35 -5.78
C GLY A 95 6.43 6.90 -6.28
N PRO A 96 6.86 6.69 -7.53
CA PRO A 96 6.87 5.37 -8.16
C PRO A 96 8.04 4.48 -7.70
N ASN A 97 8.97 5.02 -6.93
CA ASN A 97 10.18 4.33 -6.51
C ASN A 97 10.30 4.26 -4.99
N SER A 98 10.86 3.15 -4.52
CA SER A 98 11.08 2.88 -3.11
C SER A 98 12.34 3.54 -2.51
N GLU A 99 13.05 4.34 -3.29
CA GLU A 99 14.30 5.00 -2.92
C GLU A 99 14.70 6.04 -3.96
N GLY A 100 15.65 6.93 -3.61
CA GLY A 100 16.20 7.94 -4.49
C GLY A 100 15.49 9.29 -4.38
N LYS A 101 15.83 10.20 -5.28
CA LYS A 101 15.53 11.63 -5.18
C LYS A 101 14.05 11.94 -4.86
N ASP A 102 13.12 11.30 -5.55
CA ASP A 102 11.69 11.59 -5.37
C ASP A 102 11.18 11.04 -4.05
N PHE A 103 11.57 9.83 -3.69
CA PHE A 103 11.26 9.22 -2.40
C PHE A 103 11.82 10.05 -1.24
N ASP A 104 13.09 10.46 -1.34
CA ASP A 104 13.78 11.24 -0.30
C ASP A 104 13.19 12.65 -0.14
N TYR A 105 12.63 13.21 -1.23
CA TYR A 105 11.89 14.48 -1.21
C TYR A 105 10.48 14.32 -0.62
N LEU A 106 9.74 13.30 -1.02
CA LEU A 106 8.32 13.16 -0.68
C LEU A 106 8.09 12.74 0.77
N TRP A 107 8.92 11.88 1.35
CA TRP A 107 8.75 11.46 2.74
C TRP A 107 8.73 12.63 3.75
N PRO A 108 9.68 13.59 3.74
CA PRO A 108 9.60 14.81 4.57
C PRO A 108 8.34 15.62 4.29
N GLU A 109 7.91 15.74 3.03
CA GLU A 109 6.71 16.47 2.66
C GLU A 109 5.44 15.82 3.20
N MET A 110 5.34 14.49 3.13
CA MET A 110 4.22 13.76 3.74
C MET A 110 4.16 13.96 5.26
N ARG A 111 5.31 14.02 5.93
CA ARG A 111 5.39 14.38 7.35
C ARG A 111 4.92 15.82 7.61
N ARG A 112 5.35 16.78 6.78
CA ARG A 112 4.95 18.18 6.88
C ARG A 112 3.43 18.36 6.71
N LEU A 113 2.86 17.66 5.73
CA LEU A 113 1.41 17.65 5.46
C LEU A 113 0.63 16.81 6.47
N LYS A 114 1.31 16.10 7.37
CA LYS A 114 0.72 15.20 8.36
C LYS A 114 -0.15 14.12 7.71
N ALA A 115 0.29 13.56 6.59
CA ALA A 115 -0.33 12.35 6.06
C ALA A 115 -0.38 11.26 7.14
N ASP A 116 -1.43 10.46 7.17
CA ASP A 116 -1.56 9.37 8.14
C ASP A 116 -0.75 8.15 7.70
N LEU A 117 -0.76 7.89 6.39
CA LEU A 117 0.05 6.85 5.76
C LEU A 117 0.80 7.42 4.56
N VAL A 118 1.93 6.77 4.24
CA VAL A 118 2.66 6.98 2.99
C VAL A 118 2.64 5.69 2.20
N ASP A 119 2.20 5.80 0.95
CA ASP A 119 2.14 4.70 0.00
C ASP A 119 3.50 4.51 -0.66
N GLU A 120 4.09 3.33 -0.46
CA GLU A 120 5.39 2.91 -1.01
C GLU A 120 5.22 1.78 -2.03
N HIS A 121 5.89 1.89 -3.19
CA HIS A 121 5.83 0.92 -4.28
C HIS A 121 7.17 0.25 -4.54
N PHE A 122 7.18 -1.07 -4.75
CA PHE A 122 8.40 -1.89 -4.88
C PHE A 122 8.34 -2.86 -6.07
N TYR A 123 8.60 -2.38 -7.25
CA TYR A 123 8.82 -3.24 -8.42
C TYR A 123 10.31 -3.43 -8.63
N ARG A 124 10.90 -4.42 -7.96
CA ARG A 124 12.34 -4.55 -7.80
C ARG A 124 12.85 -5.97 -8.10
N PRO A 125 14.15 -6.12 -8.43
CA PRO A 125 14.75 -7.42 -8.68
C PRO A 125 14.95 -8.24 -7.39
N ALA A 126 15.31 -9.53 -7.56
CA ALA A 126 15.51 -10.50 -6.49
C ALA A 126 16.44 -10.02 -5.38
N ASP A 127 17.61 -9.50 -5.76
CA ASP A 127 18.63 -9.09 -4.79
C ASP A 127 18.15 -7.94 -3.91
N TRP A 128 17.34 -7.05 -4.47
CA TRP A 128 16.72 -5.99 -3.70
C TRP A 128 15.77 -6.56 -2.63
N PHE A 129 14.86 -7.47 -2.98
CA PHE A 129 13.94 -8.08 -2.02
C PHE A 129 14.67 -8.77 -0.87
N LEU A 130 15.74 -9.52 -1.16
CA LEU A 130 16.56 -10.16 -0.14
C LEU A 130 17.31 -9.17 0.74
N SER A 131 17.71 -8.02 0.21
CA SER A 131 18.45 -7.00 0.98
C SER A 131 17.55 -6.17 1.89
N GLN A 132 16.22 -6.17 1.70
CA GLN A 132 15.29 -5.28 2.38
C GLN A 132 14.62 -5.87 3.63
N GLY A 133 15.10 -7.00 4.14
CA GLY A 133 14.53 -7.64 5.33
C GLY A 133 14.51 -6.75 6.58
N ALA A 134 15.39 -5.75 6.68
CA ALA A 134 15.48 -4.77 7.78
C ALA A 134 14.98 -3.37 7.41
N ARG A 135 14.34 -3.17 6.25
CA ARG A 135 13.98 -1.86 5.70
C ARG A 135 13.30 -0.94 6.72
N TYR A 136 12.32 -1.45 7.44
CA TYR A 136 11.48 -0.66 8.33
C TYR A 136 11.97 -0.62 9.78
N ASP A 137 13.06 -1.30 10.13
CA ASP A 137 13.53 -1.41 11.51
C ASP A 137 13.89 -0.04 12.12
N ASN A 138 14.35 0.90 11.30
CA ASN A 138 14.77 2.23 11.72
C ASN A 138 13.81 3.37 11.32
N TYR A 139 12.63 3.07 10.80
CA TYR A 139 11.63 4.11 10.50
C TYR A 139 11.14 4.78 11.79
N ASP A 140 10.90 6.08 11.72
CA ASP A 140 10.36 6.85 12.82
C ASP A 140 8.91 6.43 13.13
N ARG A 141 8.69 5.85 14.31
CA ARG A 141 7.39 5.34 14.76
C ARG A 141 6.39 6.44 15.10
N LYS A 142 6.81 7.69 15.21
CA LYS A 142 5.95 8.84 15.56
C LYS A 142 5.37 9.55 14.36
N GLY A 143 5.91 9.30 13.16
CA GLY A 143 5.45 9.90 11.92
C GLY A 143 4.32 9.13 11.23
N PRO A 144 4.06 9.44 9.95
CA PRO A 144 3.15 8.68 9.11
C PRO A 144 3.49 7.20 9.14
N LYS A 145 2.45 6.36 9.03
CA LYS A 145 2.60 4.92 8.87
C LYS A 145 2.87 4.57 7.41
N VAL A 146 3.23 3.33 7.14
CA VAL A 146 3.49 2.83 5.78
C VAL A 146 2.32 2.01 5.28
N PHE A 147 1.93 2.28 4.06
CA PHE A 147 1.17 1.40 3.21
C PHE A 147 2.11 0.90 2.10
N ALA A 148 2.47 -0.38 2.10
CA ALA A 148 3.19 -1.01 0.99
C ALA A 148 2.15 -1.34 -0.10
N GLY A 149 1.71 -0.32 -0.86
CA GLY A 149 0.50 -0.37 -1.68
C GLY A 149 0.66 -1.14 -2.96
N GLU A 150 1.88 -1.17 -3.52
CA GLU A 150 2.15 -1.96 -4.71
C GLU A 150 3.53 -2.62 -4.62
N TYR A 151 3.58 -3.94 -4.77
CA TYR A 151 4.86 -4.62 -4.94
C TYR A 151 4.75 -5.93 -5.68
N ALA A 152 5.79 -6.24 -6.43
CA ALA A 152 6.05 -7.55 -7.02
C ALA A 152 7.54 -7.70 -7.30
N CYS A 153 8.06 -8.92 -7.11
CA CYS A 153 9.44 -9.23 -7.43
C CYS A 153 9.60 -9.48 -8.94
N HIS A 154 10.42 -8.66 -9.60
CA HIS A 154 10.69 -8.76 -11.03
C HIS A 154 11.98 -9.55 -11.29
N ILE A 155 11.88 -10.71 -11.90
CA ILE A 155 13.03 -11.53 -12.30
C ILE A 155 13.39 -11.24 -13.77
N LYS A 156 14.62 -10.80 -14.00
CA LYS A 156 15.13 -10.53 -15.36
C LYS A 156 14.94 -11.77 -16.26
N ASN A 157 14.42 -11.55 -17.47
CA ASN A 157 14.15 -12.58 -18.47
C ASN A 157 13.12 -13.66 -18.08
N LYS A 158 12.40 -13.50 -16.97
CA LYS A 158 11.28 -14.35 -16.56
C LYS A 158 10.01 -13.53 -16.57
N LYS A 159 9.12 -13.83 -17.50
CA LYS A 159 7.95 -12.99 -17.80
C LYS A 159 6.71 -13.39 -17.02
N TRP A 160 6.67 -14.59 -16.45
CA TRP A 160 5.50 -15.14 -15.78
C TRP A 160 5.78 -15.36 -14.30
N ASN A 161 4.73 -15.32 -13.49
CA ASN A 161 4.85 -15.71 -12.10
C ASN A 161 5.37 -17.15 -12.01
N HIS A 162 6.33 -17.35 -11.14
CA HIS A 162 6.85 -18.66 -10.80
C HIS A 162 7.24 -18.69 -9.31
N PHE A 163 7.62 -19.84 -8.79
CA PHE A 163 7.80 -20.04 -7.36
C PHE A 163 8.89 -19.15 -6.72
N TYR A 164 9.97 -18.88 -7.43
CA TYR A 164 11.11 -18.13 -6.87
C TYR A 164 10.76 -16.67 -6.45
N PRO A 165 10.11 -15.84 -7.29
CA PRO A 165 9.65 -14.52 -6.84
C PRO A 165 8.77 -14.58 -5.59
N ALA A 166 7.88 -15.57 -5.51
CA ALA A 166 7.01 -15.72 -4.34
C ALA A 166 7.78 -15.99 -3.05
N LEU A 167 8.89 -16.76 -3.10
CA LEU A 167 9.78 -16.95 -1.95
C LEU A 167 10.47 -15.65 -1.53
N LEU A 168 10.88 -14.82 -2.49
CA LEU A 168 11.52 -13.53 -2.23
C LEU A 168 10.53 -12.54 -1.61
N GLU A 169 9.32 -12.53 -2.12
CA GLU A 169 8.22 -11.75 -1.56
C GLU A 169 7.88 -12.20 -0.14
N ALA A 170 7.83 -13.52 0.09
CA ALA A 170 7.63 -14.07 1.44
C ALA A 170 8.75 -13.64 2.41
N ALA A 171 10.01 -13.68 1.98
CA ALA A 171 11.14 -13.20 2.77
C ALA A 171 10.99 -11.71 3.14
N PHE A 172 10.63 -10.86 2.18
CA PHE A 172 10.37 -9.44 2.40
C PHE A 172 9.18 -9.21 3.35
N MET A 173 8.10 -9.97 3.20
CA MET A 173 6.91 -9.86 4.06
C MET A 173 7.20 -10.15 5.53
N THR A 174 8.22 -10.96 5.86
CA THR A 174 8.65 -11.12 7.27
C THR A 174 9.08 -9.80 7.88
N GLY A 175 9.72 -8.92 7.10
CA GLY A 175 10.11 -7.58 7.51
C GLY A 175 8.91 -6.63 7.68
N LEU A 176 7.89 -6.75 6.80
CA LEU A 176 6.64 -5.99 6.92
C LEU A 176 5.92 -6.36 8.22
N GLU A 177 5.68 -7.64 8.46
CA GLU A 177 4.96 -8.12 9.65
C GLU A 177 5.74 -7.85 10.94
N ARG A 178 7.08 -8.02 10.94
CA ARG A 178 7.91 -7.68 12.11
C ARG A 178 7.77 -6.20 12.50
N ASN A 179 7.55 -5.33 11.55
CA ASN A 179 7.38 -3.89 11.73
C ASN A 179 5.90 -3.44 11.60
N ALA A 180 4.94 -4.27 12.01
CA ALA A 180 3.52 -3.97 11.91
C ALA A 180 3.07 -2.73 12.71
N ASP A 181 3.92 -2.22 13.59
CA ASP A 181 3.72 -0.94 14.30
C ASP A 181 3.94 0.28 13.38
N ILE A 182 4.65 0.11 12.28
CA ILE A 182 4.86 1.14 11.24
C ILE A 182 4.22 0.77 9.90
N VAL A 183 4.32 -0.49 9.46
CA VAL A 183 3.69 -0.99 8.22
C VAL A 183 2.30 -1.49 8.54
N GLN A 184 1.28 -0.69 8.26
CA GLN A 184 -0.10 -1.01 8.63
C GLN A 184 -0.86 -1.78 7.56
N MET A 185 -0.49 -1.59 6.31
CA MET A 185 -1.13 -2.25 5.16
C MET A 185 -0.07 -2.68 4.15
N ALA A 186 -0.36 -3.77 3.44
CA ALA A 186 0.44 -4.24 2.33
C ALA A 186 -0.46 -4.93 1.29
N THR A 187 -0.27 -4.60 0.01
CA THR A 187 -1.03 -5.18 -1.10
C THR A 187 -0.11 -5.49 -2.27
N TYR A 188 -0.38 -6.61 -2.92
CA TYR A 188 0.32 -7.00 -4.14
C TYR A 188 -0.29 -6.31 -5.36
N ALA A 189 0.53 -5.87 -6.30
CA ALA A 189 0.06 -5.35 -7.57
C ALA A 189 0.98 -5.79 -8.74
N PRO A 190 0.41 -5.94 -9.96
CA PRO A 190 -1.02 -5.94 -10.29
C PRO A 190 -1.77 -7.17 -9.75
N LEU A 191 -3.05 -6.99 -9.45
CA LEU A 191 -3.85 -8.04 -8.81
C LEU A 191 -4.40 -9.06 -9.81
N PHE A 192 -5.01 -8.59 -10.90
CA PHE A 192 -5.69 -9.41 -11.88
C PHE A 192 -5.18 -9.16 -13.30
N ALA A 193 -5.02 -10.23 -14.07
CA ALA A 193 -4.76 -10.14 -15.49
C ALA A 193 -5.58 -11.16 -16.30
N HIS A 194 -6.28 -10.69 -17.32
CA HIS A 194 -6.91 -11.56 -18.30
C HIS A 194 -5.85 -12.15 -19.24
N VAL A 195 -5.89 -13.45 -19.48
CA VAL A 195 -4.84 -14.15 -20.27
C VAL A 195 -4.66 -13.61 -21.70
N GLU A 196 -5.67 -12.97 -22.25
CA GLU A 196 -5.63 -12.39 -23.61
C GLU A 196 -5.51 -10.85 -23.62
N GLY A 197 -5.63 -10.18 -22.44
CA GLY A 197 -5.71 -8.72 -22.36
C GLY A 197 -4.84 -8.07 -21.29
N TRP A 198 -3.77 -8.73 -20.86
CA TRP A 198 -2.86 -8.20 -19.86
C TRP A 198 -1.93 -7.10 -20.42
N GLN A 199 -1.57 -6.13 -19.58
CA GLN A 199 -0.59 -5.08 -19.89
C GLN A 199 0.73 -5.28 -19.15
N TRP A 200 0.66 -5.74 -17.91
CA TRP A 200 1.78 -5.88 -16.99
C TRP A 200 2.01 -7.31 -16.57
N ARG A 201 3.21 -7.61 -16.09
CA ARG A 201 3.63 -8.89 -15.49
C ARG A 201 4.76 -8.64 -14.50
N PRO A 202 4.83 -9.39 -13.38
CA PRO A 202 3.91 -10.46 -12.97
C PRO A 202 2.57 -9.94 -12.44
N ASP A 203 1.55 -10.79 -12.44
CA ASP A 203 0.22 -10.52 -11.89
C ASP A 203 -0.16 -11.58 -10.86
N MET A 204 -0.92 -11.26 -9.82
CA MET A 204 -1.18 -12.20 -8.74
C MET A 204 -2.16 -13.30 -9.12
N ILE A 205 -3.21 -12.96 -9.86
CA ILE A 205 -4.26 -13.89 -10.30
C ILE A 205 -4.50 -13.73 -11.79
N TRP A 206 -4.29 -14.80 -12.54
CA TRP A 206 -4.62 -14.87 -13.96
C TRP A 206 -6.02 -15.43 -14.13
N PHE A 207 -6.77 -14.95 -15.11
CA PHE A 207 -8.12 -15.44 -15.38
C PHE A 207 -8.47 -15.41 -16.86
N ASP A 208 -9.43 -16.24 -17.23
CA ASP A 208 -10.21 -16.17 -18.47
C ASP A 208 -11.70 -15.96 -18.11
N ASN A 209 -12.58 -16.00 -19.09
CA ASN A 209 -14.01 -15.77 -18.89
C ASN A 209 -14.70 -16.84 -18.01
N LEU A 210 -14.05 -17.95 -17.72
CA LEU A 210 -14.63 -19.10 -17.03
C LEU A 210 -13.83 -19.55 -15.82
N ARG A 211 -12.52 -19.23 -15.74
CA ARG A 211 -11.60 -19.77 -14.74
C ARG A 211 -10.68 -18.70 -14.21
N SER A 212 -10.24 -18.85 -12.96
CA SER A 212 -9.16 -18.09 -12.36
C SER A 212 -8.03 -19.01 -11.91
N MET A 213 -6.81 -18.51 -11.98
CA MET A 213 -5.60 -19.25 -11.61
C MET A 213 -4.74 -18.38 -10.66
N PRO A 214 -4.84 -18.60 -9.35
CA PRO A 214 -3.96 -17.98 -8.38
C PRO A 214 -2.51 -18.42 -8.60
N THR A 215 -1.57 -17.50 -8.47
CA THR A 215 -0.14 -17.76 -8.60
C THR A 215 0.50 -18.17 -7.27
N ALA A 216 1.79 -18.54 -7.28
CA ALA A 216 2.53 -18.78 -6.04
C ALA A 216 2.55 -17.53 -5.12
N SER A 217 2.63 -16.32 -5.68
CA SER A 217 2.54 -15.06 -4.94
C SER A 217 1.19 -14.89 -4.23
N TYR A 218 0.08 -15.33 -4.86
CA TYR A 218 -1.23 -15.33 -4.19
C TYR A 218 -1.23 -16.20 -2.93
N TYR A 219 -0.67 -17.39 -3.00
CA TYR A 219 -0.64 -18.29 -1.84
C TYR A 219 0.26 -17.78 -0.72
N VAL A 220 1.33 -17.05 -1.04
CA VAL A 220 2.13 -16.33 -0.04
C VAL A 220 1.29 -15.27 0.67
N GLN A 221 0.58 -14.41 -0.07
CA GLN A 221 -0.32 -13.41 0.50
C GLN A 221 -1.40 -14.05 1.39
N GLN A 222 -2.00 -15.13 0.91
CA GLN A 222 -3.02 -15.88 1.64
C GLN A 222 -2.48 -16.45 2.96
N LEU A 223 -1.27 -17.03 2.94
CA LEU A 223 -0.65 -17.55 4.16
C LEU A 223 -0.44 -16.48 5.22
N TYR A 224 0.10 -15.31 4.84
CA TYR A 224 0.28 -14.19 5.76
C TYR A 224 -1.06 -13.66 6.27
N ALA A 225 -2.02 -13.43 5.39
CA ALA A 225 -3.34 -12.90 5.76
C ALA A 225 -4.13 -13.83 6.69
N ALA A 226 -4.07 -15.15 6.43
CA ALA A 226 -4.81 -16.15 7.22
C ALA A 226 -4.16 -16.47 8.57
N ASN A 227 -2.86 -16.22 8.72
CA ASN A 227 -2.11 -16.54 9.94
C ASN A 227 -1.65 -15.30 10.72
N LYS A 228 -2.26 -14.17 10.47
CA LYS A 228 -1.94 -12.91 11.14
C LYS A 228 -2.25 -12.99 12.64
N GLY A 229 -1.25 -12.71 13.47
CA GLY A 229 -1.41 -12.52 14.91
C GLY A 229 -1.76 -11.08 15.28
N THR A 230 -1.96 -10.84 16.57
CA THR A 230 -2.23 -9.50 17.14
C THR A 230 -0.99 -8.90 17.83
N GLN A 231 0.05 -9.71 18.02
CA GLN A 231 1.32 -9.30 18.64
C GLN A 231 2.48 -9.93 17.89
N VAL A 232 3.51 -9.13 17.62
CA VAL A 232 4.77 -9.63 17.09
C VAL A 232 5.64 -10.08 18.24
N VAL A 233 6.15 -11.32 18.14
CA VAL A 233 7.10 -11.88 19.12
C VAL A 233 8.50 -11.76 18.54
N PRO A 234 9.44 -11.08 19.22
CA PRO A 234 10.79 -10.91 18.73
C PRO A 234 11.49 -12.26 18.50
N LEU A 235 11.98 -12.49 17.29
CA LEU A 235 12.85 -13.60 16.93
C LEU A 235 14.25 -13.09 16.66
N THR A 236 15.25 -13.70 17.31
CA THR A 236 16.65 -13.31 17.15
C THR A 236 17.56 -14.50 16.93
N MET A 237 18.62 -14.30 16.15
CA MET A 237 19.80 -15.15 16.07
C MET A 237 20.99 -14.32 16.51
N ASP A 238 21.76 -14.78 17.48
CA ASP A 238 22.90 -14.05 18.08
C ASP A 238 22.52 -12.61 18.52
N LYS A 239 21.34 -12.47 19.12
CA LYS A 239 20.75 -11.20 19.59
C LYS A 239 20.41 -10.19 18.47
N LYS A 240 20.43 -10.58 17.22
CA LYS A 240 20.01 -9.75 16.06
C LYS A 240 18.70 -10.26 15.48
N PRO A 241 17.79 -9.38 15.02
CA PRO A 241 16.58 -9.79 14.34
C PRO A 241 16.88 -10.70 13.13
N LEU A 242 15.99 -11.64 12.83
CA LEU A 242 16.11 -12.51 11.67
C LEU A 242 15.65 -11.77 10.39
N THR A 243 16.61 -11.28 9.63
CA THR A 243 16.36 -10.41 8.46
C THR A 243 17.07 -10.90 7.20
N GLY A 244 17.63 -12.11 7.22
CA GLY A 244 18.48 -12.61 6.15
C GLY A 244 19.85 -11.95 6.06
N ALA A 245 20.25 -11.21 7.12
CA ALA A 245 21.54 -10.53 7.17
C ALA A 245 22.72 -11.49 7.10
N GLU A 246 23.92 -10.95 6.86
CA GLU A 246 25.15 -11.72 6.85
C GLU A 246 25.32 -12.53 8.15
N GLY A 247 25.71 -13.78 8.03
CA GLY A 247 25.83 -14.73 9.15
C GLY A 247 24.53 -15.42 9.56
N GLN A 248 23.38 -15.05 9.00
CA GLN A 248 22.08 -15.67 9.29
C GLN A 248 21.67 -16.77 8.27
N ASN A 249 22.60 -17.19 7.40
CA ASN A 249 22.38 -18.25 6.39
C ASN A 249 21.15 -18.01 5.48
N GLY A 250 20.80 -16.75 5.20
CA GLY A 250 19.62 -16.39 4.42
C GLY A 250 18.28 -16.71 5.12
N LEU A 251 18.28 -16.81 6.45
CA LEU A 251 17.06 -17.07 7.21
C LEU A 251 16.26 -15.79 7.42
N PHE A 252 15.03 -15.79 6.95
CA PHE A 252 14.02 -14.76 7.20
C PHE A 252 12.91 -15.39 8.03
N ALA A 253 12.52 -14.74 9.13
CA ALA A 253 11.44 -15.25 9.96
C ALA A 253 10.76 -14.12 10.74
N VAL A 254 9.47 -14.30 10.96
CA VAL A 254 8.65 -13.52 11.87
C VAL A 254 7.77 -14.46 12.67
N LEU A 255 7.50 -14.12 13.90
CA LEU A 255 6.52 -14.82 14.74
C LEU A 255 5.49 -13.81 15.19
N SER A 256 4.24 -14.09 14.88
CA SER A 256 3.12 -13.36 15.46
C SER A 256 2.20 -14.33 16.23
N GLY A 257 1.58 -13.85 17.27
CA GLY A 257 0.75 -14.64 18.15
C GLY A 257 -0.52 -13.91 18.55
N MET A 258 -1.51 -14.66 19.00
CA MET A 258 -2.67 -14.12 19.71
C MET A 258 -2.39 -14.15 21.22
N PRO A 259 -2.87 -13.16 22.01
CA PRO A 259 -2.82 -13.26 23.46
C PRO A 259 -3.48 -14.58 23.89
N MET A 260 -2.81 -15.33 24.74
CA MET A 260 -3.42 -16.52 25.35
C MET A 260 -4.71 -16.07 26.05
N ARG A 261 -5.86 -16.57 25.64
CA ARG A 261 -7.04 -16.47 26.47
C ARG A 261 -6.77 -17.30 27.71
N HIS A 262 -6.60 -16.65 28.85
CA HIS A 262 -6.69 -17.36 30.10
C HIS A 262 -8.09 -17.96 30.17
N SER A 263 -8.20 -19.24 29.88
CA SER A 263 -9.38 -20.01 30.27
C SER A 263 -9.38 -20.00 31.80
N MET A 264 -10.25 -19.22 32.42
CA MET A 264 -10.58 -19.45 33.80
C MET A 264 -11.29 -20.80 33.82
N TRP A 265 -10.60 -21.79 34.40
CA TRP A 265 -11.18 -23.04 34.87
C TRP A 265 -11.91 -22.80 36.19
#